data_b4cf7f1ff1750ff84a4344b80da69e77
#
_entry.id   b4cf7f1ff1750ff84a4344b80da69e77
#
_cell.length_a   1.000
_cell.length_b   1.000
_cell.length_c   1.000
_cell.angle_alpha   90.00
_cell.angle_beta   90.00
_cell.angle_gamma   90.00
#
_symmetry.space_group_name_H-M   'P 1'
#
loop_
_entity.id
_entity.type
_entity.pdbx_description
1 polymer ?
#
loop_
_entity_poly.entity_id
_entity_poly.type
_entity_poly.pdbx_seq_one_letter_code
_entity_poly.pdbx_strand_id
1 'polypeptide(L)'
;MTKYHIGKGGIPRICKAVVRPCPYGGDEAHFTTIEGAQMAADNLNQQLQSLNENQAIGFATINNNAYVYNSEGVERASQLLVKTRRTKARIDSAFNYYKQQLLRTLEAEQIKSLSDEIGKITYIAPGMRNGADVEALKRDGLYDDFLKTSHVSEHIETEQDILDKGLARVAEDYARSLKDYSSDDVVFTITDGRLSPEGREALAKLRDLKQKKEQLEATEKEVKNRLVVSMKDSNLTEYSSCGMKFVYVPEFDKQIVDTTALRDAGIYDTYTKATPVEATLRFNFN
;
A
#
# COMPACT_ATOMS: atom_id res chain seq x y z
N MET A 1 37.99 -4.64 16.25
CA MET A 1 37.16 -5.84 15.97
C MET A 1 36.33 -5.59 14.72
N THR A 2 36.33 -6.52 13.78
CA THR A 2 35.48 -6.42 12.57
C THR A 2 34.04 -6.67 12.98
N LYS A 3 33.14 -5.76 12.59
CA LYS A 3 31.69 -5.89 12.84
C LYS A 3 31.01 -6.25 11.53
N TYR A 4 29.97 -7.07 11.60
CA TYR A 4 29.15 -7.49 10.47
C TYR A 4 27.72 -7.03 10.68
N HIS A 5 26.99 -6.72 9.62
CA HIS A 5 25.56 -6.46 9.65
C HIS A 5 24.85 -7.20 8.52
N ILE A 6 23.56 -7.40 8.64
CA ILE A 6 22.73 -7.93 7.55
C ILE A 6 22.44 -6.77 6.60
N GLY A 7 23.03 -6.82 5.41
CA GLY A 7 22.87 -5.82 4.36
C GLY A 7 21.54 -5.97 3.61
N LYS A 8 21.37 -5.16 2.56
CA LYS A 8 20.23 -5.27 1.64
C LYS A 8 20.18 -6.68 1.04
N GLY A 9 18.97 -7.26 1.01
CA GLY A 9 18.74 -8.61 0.50
C GLY A 9 19.04 -9.73 1.49
N GLY A 10 19.23 -9.42 2.79
CA GLY A 10 19.44 -10.44 3.81
C GLY A 10 20.85 -11.09 3.78
N ILE A 11 21.81 -10.45 3.13
CA ILE A 11 23.18 -10.99 2.99
C ILE A 11 24.10 -10.32 4.02
N PRO A 12 24.84 -11.09 4.82
CA PRO A 12 25.82 -10.55 5.75
C PRO A 12 26.94 -9.79 5.03
N ARG A 13 27.30 -8.63 5.57
CA ARG A 13 28.39 -7.78 5.03
C ARG A 13 29.22 -7.18 6.15
N ILE A 14 30.48 -6.93 5.88
CA ILE A 14 31.36 -6.19 6.78
C ILE A 14 30.86 -4.76 6.94
N CYS A 15 30.68 -4.31 8.19
CA CYS A 15 30.35 -2.93 8.47
C CYS A 15 31.58 -2.03 8.23
N LYS A 16 31.44 -1.11 7.29
CA LYS A 16 32.47 -0.10 6.95
C LYS A 16 32.23 1.26 7.62
N ALA A 17 31.25 1.36 8.51
CA ALA A 17 30.94 2.61 9.19
C ALA A 17 32.00 2.90 10.27
N VAL A 18 32.89 3.87 10.03
CA VAL A 18 33.97 4.25 10.96
C VAL A 18 33.67 5.59 11.64
N VAL A 19 33.00 6.51 10.97
CA VAL A 19 32.80 7.91 11.42
C VAL A 19 31.34 8.31 11.55
N ARG A 20 30.43 7.58 10.88
CA ARG A 20 28.97 7.83 10.91
C ARG A 20 28.25 6.61 11.46
N PRO A 21 27.08 6.79 12.09
CA PRO A 21 26.26 5.66 12.48
C PRO A 21 26.00 4.74 11.29
N CYS A 22 26.04 3.44 11.53
CA CYS A 22 25.74 2.47 10.49
C CYS A 22 24.28 2.63 10.03
N PRO A 23 24.03 2.73 8.71
CA PRO A 23 22.64 2.89 8.21
C PRO A 23 21.77 1.64 8.44
N TYR A 24 22.34 0.53 8.90
CA TYR A 24 21.66 -0.72 9.18
C TYR A 24 21.34 -0.95 10.67
N GLY A 25 21.63 0.02 11.53
CA GLY A 25 21.28 0.01 12.95
C GLY A 25 22.45 0.31 13.87
N GLY A 26 22.18 0.36 15.18
CA GLY A 26 23.16 0.57 16.24
C GLY A 26 24.00 -0.68 16.52
N ASP A 27 24.67 -0.71 17.68
CA ASP A 27 25.54 -1.82 18.07
C ASP A 27 24.78 -3.15 18.18
N GLU A 28 23.50 -3.10 18.53
CA GLU A 28 22.59 -4.25 18.61
C GLU A 28 22.30 -4.93 17.27
N ALA A 29 22.52 -4.23 16.15
CA ALA A 29 22.33 -4.75 14.81
C ALA A 29 23.63 -5.30 14.19
N HIS A 30 24.71 -5.36 14.99
CA HIS A 30 26.01 -5.82 14.54
C HIS A 30 26.40 -7.14 15.21
N PHE A 31 27.04 -7.98 14.41
CA PHE A 31 27.56 -9.27 14.80
C PHE A 31 29.09 -9.22 14.83
N THR A 32 29.68 -9.97 15.74
CA THR A 32 31.15 -10.05 15.86
C THR A 32 31.77 -11.05 14.88
N THR A 33 30.95 -11.95 14.32
CA THR A 33 31.36 -12.95 13.34
C THR A 33 30.43 -12.95 12.12
N ILE A 34 30.94 -13.39 10.99
CA ILE A 34 30.14 -13.53 9.76
C ILE A 34 29.11 -14.65 9.88
N GLU A 35 29.47 -15.73 10.58
CA GLU A 35 28.58 -16.86 10.87
C GLU A 35 27.39 -16.43 11.71
N GLY A 36 27.60 -15.60 12.74
CA GLY A 36 26.51 -15.04 13.55
C GLY A 36 25.56 -14.16 12.74
N ALA A 37 26.10 -13.35 11.83
CA ALA A 37 25.29 -12.56 10.90
C ALA A 37 24.54 -13.44 9.89
N GLN A 38 25.16 -14.55 9.42
CA GLN A 38 24.52 -15.51 8.52
C GLN A 38 23.38 -16.24 9.21
N MET A 39 23.59 -16.76 10.42
CA MET A 39 22.53 -17.42 11.20
C MET A 39 21.33 -16.49 11.46
N ALA A 40 21.59 -15.23 11.76
CA ALA A 40 20.53 -14.25 11.94
C ALA A 40 19.78 -13.94 10.62
N ALA A 41 20.50 -13.88 9.48
CA ALA A 41 19.92 -13.72 8.15
C ALA A 41 19.07 -14.94 7.76
N ASP A 42 19.54 -16.15 8.01
CA ASP A 42 18.85 -17.41 7.73
C ASP A 42 17.60 -17.55 8.59
N ASN A 43 17.67 -17.21 9.88
CA ASN A 43 16.51 -17.15 10.77
C ASN A 43 15.47 -16.13 10.30
N LEU A 44 15.92 -14.96 9.83
CA LEU A 44 15.02 -13.94 9.28
C LEU A 44 14.34 -14.45 8.00
N ASN A 45 15.09 -15.12 7.12
CA ASN A 45 14.57 -15.71 5.89
C ASN A 45 13.63 -16.89 6.17
N GLN A 46 13.95 -17.75 7.15
CA GLN A 46 13.05 -18.83 7.61
C GLN A 46 11.77 -18.27 8.22
N GLN A 47 11.86 -17.22 9.03
CA GLN A 47 10.68 -16.52 9.55
C GLN A 47 9.86 -15.87 8.42
N LEU A 48 10.50 -15.32 7.39
CA LEU A 48 9.83 -14.78 6.22
C LEU A 48 9.19 -15.88 5.35
N GLN A 49 9.85 -17.04 5.21
CA GLN A 49 9.31 -18.20 4.51
C GLN A 49 8.17 -18.84 5.29
N SER A 50 8.33 -19.09 6.58
CA SER A 50 7.26 -19.61 7.44
C SER A 50 6.07 -18.66 7.53
N LEU A 51 6.30 -17.34 7.40
CA LEU A 51 5.24 -16.35 7.30
C LEU A 51 4.56 -16.35 5.93
N ASN A 52 5.27 -16.69 4.85
CA ASN A 52 4.68 -16.88 3.52
C ASN A 52 3.91 -18.19 3.43
N GLU A 53 4.43 -19.27 4.00
CA GLU A 53 3.78 -20.59 4.05
C GLU A 53 2.59 -20.59 5.02
N ASN A 54 2.72 -19.98 6.19
CA ASN A 54 1.61 -19.83 7.13
C ASN A 54 0.59 -18.76 6.68
N GLN A 55 0.93 -17.81 5.81
CA GLN A 55 -0.04 -16.93 5.19
C GLN A 55 -0.93 -17.65 4.18
N ALA A 56 -0.41 -18.65 3.46
CA ALA A 56 -1.25 -19.49 2.60
C ALA A 56 -2.17 -20.45 3.40
N ILE A 57 -1.77 -20.84 4.61
CA ILE A 57 -2.47 -21.80 5.44
C ILE A 57 -3.22 -21.17 6.61
N GLY A 58 -2.70 -20.07 7.17
CA GLY A 58 -3.19 -19.46 8.41
C GLY A 58 -4.40 -18.54 8.26
N PHE A 59 -4.73 -18.08 7.07
CA PHE A 59 -5.93 -17.25 6.86
C PHE A 59 -7.22 -18.08 6.70
N ALA A 60 -7.11 -19.36 6.38
CA ALA A 60 -8.27 -20.25 6.26
C ALA A 60 -8.76 -20.86 7.59
N THR A 61 -7.98 -20.75 8.66
CA THR A 61 -8.27 -21.44 9.93
C THR A 61 -8.13 -20.54 11.16
N ILE A 62 -8.64 -19.31 11.11
CA ILE A 62 -8.94 -18.62 12.35
C ILE A 62 -10.38 -18.98 12.73
N ASN A 63 -10.48 -20.17 13.33
CA ASN A 63 -11.70 -20.60 14.00
C ASN A 63 -12.16 -19.53 15.01
N ASN A 64 -13.46 -19.32 15.08
CA ASN A 64 -14.25 -18.49 15.98
C ASN A 64 -14.04 -18.74 17.48
N ASN A 65 -12.84 -19.02 17.93
CA ASN A 65 -12.57 -19.21 19.35
C ASN A 65 -12.24 -17.86 20.01
N ALA A 66 -13.15 -17.48 20.86
CA ALA A 66 -13.12 -16.41 21.84
C ALA A 66 -11.70 -15.90 22.13
N TYR A 67 -11.29 -14.84 21.45
CA TYR A 67 -10.15 -14.05 21.90
C TYR A 67 -10.51 -13.45 23.26
N VAL A 68 -9.72 -13.76 24.25
CA VAL A 68 -9.74 -13.03 25.51
C VAL A 68 -9.40 -11.58 25.17
N TYR A 69 -10.41 -10.74 25.21
CA TYR A 69 -10.31 -9.30 24.94
C TYR A 69 -9.57 -8.66 26.12
N ASN A 70 -8.27 -8.60 26.01
CA ASN A 70 -7.40 -7.90 26.92
C ASN A 70 -6.44 -7.03 26.11
N SER A 71 -5.62 -6.24 26.79
CA SER A 71 -4.58 -5.41 26.16
C SER A 71 -3.66 -6.18 25.19
N GLU A 72 -3.54 -7.49 25.36
CA GLU A 72 -2.81 -8.41 24.48
C GLU A 72 -3.47 -8.53 23.08
N GLY A 73 -4.79 -8.50 23.01
CA GLY A 73 -5.54 -8.53 21.73
C GLY A 73 -5.31 -7.26 20.91
N VAL A 74 -5.31 -6.10 21.59
CA VAL A 74 -5.01 -4.80 20.95
C VAL A 74 -3.58 -4.78 20.43
N GLU A 75 -2.60 -5.22 21.25
CA GLU A 75 -1.19 -5.25 20.86
C GLU A 75 -0.95 -6.14 19.64
N ARG A 76 -1.47 -7.37 19.63
CA ARG A 76 -1.31 -8.31 18.50
C ARG A 76 -1.96 -7.78 17.22
N ALA A 77 -3.17 -7.21 17.32
CA ALA A 77 -3.85 -6.63 16.16
C ALA A 77 -3.08 -5.41 15.62
N SER A 78 -2.55 -4.57 16.50
CA SER A 78 -1.72 -3.41 16.14
C SER A 78 -0.44 -3.83 15.41
N GLN A 79 0.29 -4.81 15.94
CA GLN A 79 1.50 -5.35 15.31
C GLN A 79 1.21 -5.94 13.93
N LEU A 80 0.11 -6.69 13.80
CA LEU A 80 -0.31 -7.27 12.53
C LEU A 80 -0.68 -6.19 11.51
N LEU A 81 -1.39 -5.12 11.95
CA LEU A 81 -1.74 -4.00 11.07
C LEU A 81 -0.51 -3.28 10.53
N VAL A 82 0.46 -2.98 11.41
CA VAL A 82 1.74 -2.37 11.00
C VAL A 82 2.46 -3.25 9.98
N LYS A 83 2.56 -4.56 10.24
CA LYS A 83 3.19 -5.52 9.34
C LYS A 83 2.50 -5.56 7.98
N THR A 84 1.17 -5.67 7.98
CA THR A 84 0.35 -5.70 6.75
C THR A 84 0.59 -4.44 5.92
N ARG A 85 0.59 -3.27 6.53
CA ARG A 85 0.84 -1.99 5.84
C ARG A 85 2.25 -1.89 5.26
N ARG A 86 3.27 -2.34 6.00
CA ARG A 86 4.65 -2.38 5.47
C ARG A 86 4.77 -3.30 4.26
N THR A 87 4.14 -4.45 4.31
CA THR A 87 4.11 -5.38 3.18
C THR A 87 3.37 -4.79 1.99
N LYS A 88 2.20 -4.15 2.24
CA LYS A 88 1.43 -3.46 1.20
C LYS A 88 2.23 -2.36 0.53
N ALA A 89 2.95 -1.53 1.28
CA ALA A 89 3.79 -0.46 0.72
C ALA A 89 4.86 -1.00 -0.26
N ARG A 90 5.46 -2.15 0.05
CA ARG A 90 6.41 -2.82 -0.86
C ARG A 90 5.73 -3.32 -2.13
N ILE A 91 4.55 -3.94 -1.99
CA ILE A 91 3.77 -4.45 -3.13
C ILE A 91 3.29 -3.30 -4.00
N ASP A 92 2.80 -2.20 -3.41
CA ASP A 92 2.37 -1.01 -4.15
C ASP A 92 3.54 -0.38 -4.92
N SER A 93 4.72 -0.33 -4.34
CA SER A 93 5.92 0.15 -5.02
C SER A 93 6.30 -0.73 -6.22
N ALA A 94 6.33 -2.06 -6.05
CA ALA A 94 6.60 -2.99 -7.15
C ALA A 94 5.52 -2.91 -8.24
N PHE A 95 4.25 -2.85 -7.85
CA PHE A 95 3.13 -2.73 -8.78
C PHE A 95 3.24 -1.46 -9.62
N ASN A 96 3.51 -0.31 -8.97
CA ASN A 96 3.67 0.97 -9.64
C ASN A 96 4.87 0.97 -10.58
N TYR A 97 5.98 0.34 -10.22
CA TYR A 97 7.16 0.22 -11.07
C TYR A 97 6.83 -0.49 -12.40
N TYR A 98 6.28 -1.72 -12.36
CA TYR A 98 5.91 -2.45 -13.58
C TYR A 98 4.79 -1.77 -14.36
N LYS A 99 3.83 -1.16 -13.67
CA LYS A 99 2.76 -0.38 -14.28
C LYS A 99 3.31 0.79 -15.09
N GLN A 100 4.28 1.53 -14.56
CA GLN A 100 4.89 2.67 -15.25
C GLN A 100 5.68 2.23 -16.49
N GLN A 101 6.39 1.10 -16.44
CA GLN A 101 7.07 0.56 -17.61
C GLN A 101 6.09 0.23 -18.74
N LEU A 102 4.98 -0.47 -18.43
CA LEU A 102 3.95 -0.78 -19.42
C LEU A 102 3.22 0.46 -19.91
N LEU A 103 3.00 1.46 -19.05
CA LEU A 103 2.40 2.74 -19.44
C LEU A 103 3.24 3.44 -20.50
N ARG A 104 4.54 3.61 -20.24
CA ARG A 104 5.47 4.21 -21.21
C ARG A 104 5.54 3.42 -22.52
N THR A 105 5.49 2.09 -22.43
CA THR A 105 5.46 1.22 -23.63
C THR A 105 4.24 1.49 -24.48
N LEU A 106 3.03 1.51 -23.90
CA LEU A 106 1.80 1.76 -24.66
C LEU A 106 1.72 3.19 -25.19
N GLU A 107 2.27 4.17 -24.45
CA GLU A 107 2.38 5.56 -24.89
C GLU A 107 3.31 5.71 -26.10
N ALA A 108 4.51 5.13 -26.02
CA ALA A 108 5.50 5.20 -27.10
C ALA A 108 4.98 4.56 -28.40
N GLU A 109 4.30 3.45 -28.30
CA GLU A 109 3.70 2.70 -29.42
C GLU A 109 2.30 3.21 -29.83
N GLN A 110 1.76 4.21 -29.13
CA GLN A 110 0.41 4.78 -29.34
C GLN A 110 -0.71 3.73 -29.29
N ILE A 111 -0.56 2.70 -28.49
CA ILE A 111 -1.50 1.59 -28.37
C ILE A 111 -2.52 1.87 -27.27
N LYS A 112 -3.81 1.90 -27.62
CA LYS A 112 -4.91 2.11 -26.69
C LYS A 112 -5.28 0.86 -25.87
N SER A 113 -5.09 -0.32 -26.45
CA SER A 113 -5.45 -1.57 -25.78
C SER A 113 -4.64 -2.73 -26.35
N LEU A 114 -4.18 -3.59 -25.43
CA LEU A 114 -3.46 -4.81 -25.76
C LEU A 114 -4.09 -5.98 -25.01
N SER A 115 -4.26 -7.10 -25.69
CA SER A 115 -4.79 -8.32 -25.10
C SER A 115 -3.77 -9.44 -25.25
N ASP A 116 -3.56 -10.19 -24.14
CA ASP A 116 -2.66 -11.32 -24.04
C ASP A 116 -3.39 -12.47 -23.30
N GLU A 117 -2.79 -13.65 -23.25
CA GLU A 117 -3.30 -14.80 -22.46
C GLU A 117 -3.42 -14.50 -20.96
N ILE A 118 -2.60 -13.58 -20.44
CA ILE A 118 -2.58 -13.13 -19.05
C ILE A 118 -3.74 -12.19 -18.76
N GLY A 119 -4.15 -11.39 -19.73
CA GLY A 119 -5.22 -10.41 -19.57
C GLY A 119 -5.21 -9.29 -20.60
N LYS A 120 -6.05 -8.30 -20.35
CA LYS A 120 -6.18 -7.11 -21.17
C LYS A 120 -5.65 -5.88 -20.44
N ILE A 121 -4.82 -5.11 -21.13
CA ILE A 121 -4.36 -3.78 -20.69
C ILE A 121 -5.07 -2.73 -21.52
N THR A 122 -5.58 -1.69 -20.87
CA THR A 122 -6.17 -0.54 -21.55
C THR A 122 -5.50 0.74 -21.07
N TYR A 123 -4.96 1.51 -22.00
CA TYR A 123 -4.44 2.84 -21.75
C TYR A 123 -5.59 3.83 -21.59
N ILE A 124 -5.56 4.57 -20.51
CA ILE A 124 -6.49 5.66 -20.23
C ILE A 124 -5.71 6.96 -20.32
N ALA A 125 -6.02 7.76 -21.33
CA ALA A 125 -5.37 9.04 -21.56
C ALA A 125 -5.56 10.00 -20.37
N PRO A 126 -4.66 10.97 -20.20
CA PRO A 126 -4.85 12.03 -19.23
C PRO A 126 -6.14 12.80 -19.53
N GLY A 127 -6.80 13.27 -18.51
CA GLY A 127 -8.08 13.94 -18.64
C GLY A 127 -8.37 14.87 -17.46
N MET A 128 -9.62 15.29 -17.37
CA MET A 128 -10.11 16.11 -16.26
C MET A 128 -11.19 15.34 -15.51
N ARG A 129 -11.11 15.36 -14.19
CA ARG A 129 -12.15 14.83 -13.30
C ARG A 129 -12.88 16.00 -12.66
N ASN A 130 -14.19 16.06 -12.87
CA ASN A 130 -15.04 17.07 -12.24
C ASN A 130 -15.49 16.59 -10.86
N GLY A 131 -15.34 17.46 -9.87
CA GLY A 131 -15.85 17.30 -8.53
C GLY A 131 -16.59 18.56 -8.08
N ALA A 132 -17.43 18.48 -7.06
CA ALA A 132 -18.11 19.67 -6.55
C ALA A 132 -17.11 20.69 -6.03
N ASP A 133 -17.30 21.95 -6.41
CA ASP A 133 -16.54 23.09 -5.89
C ASP A 133 -17.20 23.60 -4.61
N VAL A 134 -16.76 23.03 -3.49
CA VAL A 134 -17.27 23.36 -2.16
C VAL A 134 -17.07 24.83 -1.81
N GLU A 135 -15.93 25.40 -2.22
CA GLU A 135 -15.61 26.80 -1.92
C GLU A 135 -16.51 27.77 -2.72
N ALA A 136 -16.81 27.46 -3.96
CA ALA A 136 -17.74 28.24 -4.77
C ALA A 136 -19.16 28.15 -4.16
N LEU A 137 -19.64 26.96 -3.77
CA LEU A 137 -20.94 26.79 -3.10
C LEU A 137 -21.04 27.59 -1.80
N LYS A 138 -20.00 27.60 -0.98
CA LYS A 138 -19.95 28.39 0.27
C LYS A 138 -19.96 29.88 -0.01
N ARG A 139 -19.16 30.35 -0.95
CA ARG A 139 -19.08 31.76 -1.33
C ARG A 139 -20.44 32.31 -1.77
N ASP A 140 -21.19 31.52 -2.52
CA ASP A 140 -22.49 31.92 -3.09
C ASP A 140 -23.68 31.57 -2.16
N GLY A 141 -23.40 31.07 -0.95
CA GLY A 141 -24.39 30.78 0.10
C GLY A 141 -25.30 29.58 -0.18
N LEU A 142 -24.90 28.71 -1.14
CA LEU A 142 -25.69 27.54 -1.54
C LEU A 142 -25.23 26.23 -0.88
N TYR A 143 -24.13 26.28 -0.11
CA TYR A 143 -23.52 25.07 0.44
C TYR A 143 -24.50 24.26 1.30
N ASP A 144 -25.24 24.91 2.18
CA ASP A 144 -26.13 24.25 3.14
C ASP A 144 -27.38 23.68 2.46
N ASP A 145 -27.81 24.22 1.32
CA ASP A 145 -28.99 23.77 0.57
C ASP A 145 -28.73 22.46 -0.17
N PHE A 146 -27.47 22.12 -0.41
CA PHE A 146 -27.06 20.93 -1.17
C PHE A 146 -26.23 19.95 -0.34
N LEU A 147 -26.56 19.81 0.94
CA LEU A 147 -25.95 18.82 1.82
C LEU A 147 -26.81 17.57 1.94
N LYS A 148 -26.13 16.43 2.06
CA LYS A 148 -26.74 15.20 2.54
C LYS A 148 -25.93 14.59 3.68
N THR A 149 -26.65 13.93 4.57
CA THR A 149 -26.04 13.17 5.65
C THR A 149 -25.41 11.89 5.11
N SER A 150 -24.18 11.66 5.47
CA SER A 150 -23.44 10.42 5.18
C SER A 150 -22.98 9.80 6.49
N HIS A 151 -23.48 8.61 6.79
CA HIS A 151 -23.08 7.86 7.96
C HIS A 151 -21.64 7.33 7.81
N VAL A 152 -20.81 7.56 8.82
CA VAL A 152 -19.46 7.00 8.92
C VAL A 152 -19.46 5.98 10.04
N SER A 153 -19.22 4.72 9.69
CA SER A 153 -19.13 3.64 10.67
C SER A 153 -17.91 3.80 11.57
N GLU A 154 -17.99 3.23 12.76
CA GLU A 154 -16.86 3.17 13.68
C GLU A 154 -15.61 2.57 13.00
N HIS A 155 -14.45 3.14 13.25
CA HIS A 155 -13.21 2.73 12.60
C HIS A 155 -11.97 3.11 13.41
N ILE A 156 -10.82 2.59 12.97
CA ILE A 156 -9.52 2.98 13.49
C ILE A 156 -8.84 3.96 12.54
N GLU A 157 -8.52 5.12 13.07
CA GLU A 157 -7.57 6.04 12.46
C GLU A 157 -6.17 5.78 13.01
N THR A 158 -5.17 6.11 12.21
CA THR A 158 -3.77 6.02 12.61
C THR A 158 -3.14 7.39 12.44
N GLU A 159 -2.42 7.85 13.43
CA GLU A 159 -1.63 9.08 13.27
C GLU A 159 -0.53 8.87 12.25
N GLN A 160 -0.61 9.68 11.19
CA GLN A 160 0.11 9.47 9.94
C GLN A 160 1.57 9.92 9.99
N ASP A 161 1.96 10.84 10.91
CA ASP A 161 3.22 11.58 10.78
C ASP A 161 4.50 10.76 10.94
N ILE A 162 4.52 9.73 11.75
CA ILE A 162 5.74 8.94 11.98
C ILE A 162 5.81 7.73 11.05
N LEU A 163 4.68 7.08 10.82
CA LEU A 163 4.65 5.84 10.06
C LEU A 163 4.65 6.07 8.55
N ASP A 164 3.99 7.12 8.07
CA ASP A 164 3.96 7.43 6.64
C ASP A 164 5.36 7.73 6.12
N LYS A 165 6.20 8.43 6.90
CA LYS A 165 7.62 8.63 6.57
C LYS A 165 8.39 7.30 6.53
N GLY A 166 8.10 6.39 7.46
CA GLY A 166 8.68 5.06 7.48
C GLY A 166 8.21 4.17 6.33
N LEU A 167 6.92 4.21 5.98
CA LEU A 167 6.35 3.48 4.86
C LEU A 167 6.83 4.03 3.51
N ALA A 168 6.87 5.34 3.35
CA ALA A 168 7.42 5.99 2.16
C ALA A 168 8.88 5.56 1.94
N ARG A 169 9.71 5.60 3.00
CA ARG A 169 11.10 5.16 2.92
C ARG A 169 11.24 3.68 2.54
N VAL A 170 10.40 2.80 3.11
CA VAL A 170 10.40 1.38 2.75
C VAL A 170 10.01 1.19 1.29
N ALA A 171 9.01 1.93 0.80
CA ALA A 171 8.59 1.89 -0.60
C ALA A 171 9.68 2.42 -1.54
N GLU A 172 10.33 3.54 -1.21
CA GLU A 172 11.45 4.09 -1.97
C GLU A 172 12.65 3.16 -2.03
N ASP A 173 13.05 2.57 -0.89
CA ASP A 173 14.16 1.61 -0.85
C ASP A 173 13.86 0.37 -1.67
N TYR A 174 12.62 -0.10 -1.68
CA TYR A 174 12.21 -1.23 -2.51
C TYR A 174 12.15 -0.86 -3.99
N ALA A 175 11.60 0.30 -4.34
CA ALA A 175 11.60 0.81 -5.73
C ALA A 175 13.02 0.98 -6.24
N ARG A 176 13.93 1.52 -5.41
CA ARG A 176 15.35 1.65 -5.76
C ARG A 176 15.99 0.30 -5.99
N SER A 177 15.71 -0.71 -5.17
CA SER A 177 16.23 -2.06 -5.38
C SER A 177 15.74 -2.73 -6.67
N LEU A 178 14.55 -2.40 -7.12
CA LEU A 178 14.03 -2.86 -8.42
C LEU A 178 14.72 -2.15 -9.60
N LYS A 179 15.03 -0.86 -9.45
CA LYS A 179 15.77 -0.08 -10.46
C LYS A 179 17.20 -0.55 -10.66
N ASP A 180 17.87 -1.01 -9.61
CA ASP A 180 19.23 -1.58 -9.69
C ASP A 180 19.28 -2.87 -10.55
N TYR A 181 18.14 -3.49 -10.83
CA TYR A 181 18.01 -4.70 -11.67
C TYR A 181 17.53 -4.44 -13.11
N SER A 182 17.03 -3.22 -13.38
CA SER A 182 16.59 -2.86 -14.74
C SER A 182 16.96 -1.41 -15.03
N SER A 183 17.52 -1.16 -16.22
CA SER A 183 17.75 0.21 -16.68
C SER A 183 16.42 0.98 -16.72
N ASP A 184 16.44 2.26 -16.33
CA ASP A 184 15.25 3.13 -16.31
C ASP A 184 14.57 3.28 -17.70
N ASP A 185 15.25 2.80 -18.77
CA ASP A 185 14.85 2.97 -20.17
C ASP A 185 14.22 1.72 -20.80
N VAL A 186 13.87 0.69 -20.00
CA VAL A 186 13.24 -0.51 -20.57
C VAL A 186 11.80 -0.19 -20.99
N VAL A 187 11.66 0.22 -22.24
CA VAL A 187 10.40 0.18 -22.96
C VAL A 187 10.30 -1.22 -23.56
N PHE A 188 9.25 -1.96 -23.26
CA PHE A 188 9.03 -3.27 -23.84
C PHE A 188 8.67 -3.12 -25.32
N THR A 189 9.19 -4.00 -26.15
CA THR A 189 8.81 -4.00 -27.58
C THR A 189 7.46 -4.68 -27.77
N ILE A 190 6.68 -4.17 -28.74
CA ILE A 190 5.43 -4.77 -29.16
C ILE A 190 5.60 -5.17 -30.64
N THR A 191 5.45 -6.46 -30.93
CA THR A 191 5.53 -7.00 -32.28
C THR A 191 4.24 -7.76 -32.58
N ASP A 192 3.61 -7.50 -33.72
CA ASP A 192 2.35 -8.12 -34.15
C ASP A 192 1.24 -8.04 -33.06
N GLY A 193 1.17 -6.89 -32.34
CA GLY A 193 0.20 -6.66 -31.29
C GLY A 193 0.43 -7.48 -30.01
N ARG A 194 1.64 -8.00 -29.80
CA ARG A 194 2.04 -8.79 -28.62
C ARG A 194 3.24 -8.17 -27.92
N LEU A 195 3.21 -8.21 -26.59
CA LEU A 195 4.36 -7.83 -25.78
C LEU A 195 5.54 -8.77 -25.99
N SER A 196 6.76 -8.22 -25.90
CA SER A 196 7.98 -9.01 -25.79
C SER A 196 7.91 -10.00 -24.61
N PRO A 197 8.76 -11.03 -24.56
CA PRO A 197 8.80 -11.96 -23.43
C PRO A 197 8.94 -11.24 -22.07
N GLU A 198 9.79 -10.21 -21.99
CA GLU A 198 10.03 -9.39 -20.79
C GLU A 198 8.78 -8.58 -20.41
N GLY A 199 8.09 -8.01 -21.40
CA GLY A 199 6.82 -7.30 -21.20
C GLY A 199 5.70 -8.23 -20.69
N ARG A 200 5.64 -9.46 -21.19
CA ARG A 200 4.71 -10.48 -20.68
C ARG A 200 5.06 -10.92 -19.26
N GLU A 201 6.35 -11.06 -18.94
CA GLU A 201 6.78 -11.34 -17.57
C GLU A 201 6.38 -10.21 -16.62
N ALA A 202 6.56 -8.93 -17.03
CA ALA A 202 6.11 -7.78 -16.25
C ALA A 202 4.59 -7.78 -16.03
N LEU A 203 3.81 -8.15 -17.06
CA LEU A 203 2.36 -8.27 -16.95
C LEU A 203 1.93 -9.41 -16.01
N ALA A 204 2.61 -10.55 -16.05
CA ALA A 204 2.38 -11.66 -15.13
C ALA A 204 2.68 -11.25 -13.67
N LYS A 205 3.80 -10.55 -13.44
CA LYS A 205 4.15 -9.98 -12.13
C LYS A 205 3.09 -9.00 -11.63
N LEU A 206 2.55 -8.14 -12.51
CA LEU A 206 1.48 -7.23 -12.14
C LEU A 206 0.20 -7.95 -11.71
N ARG A 207 -0.19 -9.02 -12.40
CA ARG A 207 -1.32 -9.86 -12.00
C ARG A 207 -1.13 -10.43 -10.59
N ASP A 208 0.03 -11.03 -10.36
CA ASP A 208 0.36 -11.64 -9.06
C ASP A 208 0.44 -10.59 -7.93
N LEU A 209 1.01 -9.41 -8.22
CA LEU A 209 1.06 -8.29 -7.28
C LEU A 209 -0.33 -7.73 -6.98
N LYS A 210 -1.22 -7.64 -7.99
CA LYS A 210 -2.62 -7.21 -7.80
C LYS A 210 -3.36 -8.16 -6.88
N GLN A 211 -3.25 -9.46 -7.11
CA GLN A 211 -3.87 -10.47 -6.26
C GLN A 211 -3.37 -10.39 -4.81
N LYS A 212 -2.05 -10.26 -4.61
CA LYS A 212 -1.46 -10.08 -3.27
C LYS A 212 -1.95 -8.79 -2.60
N LYS A 213 -2.06 -7.71 -3.36
CA LYS A 213 -2.60 -6.43 -2.87
C LYS A 213 -4.05 -6.58 -2.39
N GLU A 214 -4.91 -7.20 -3.17
CA GLU A 214 -6.32 -7.45 -2.80
C GLU A 214 -6.42 -8.32 -1.53
N GLN A 215 -5.59 -9.35 -1.39
CA GLN A 215 -5.50 -10.16 -0.17
C GLN A 215 -5.08 -9.33 1.05
N LEU A 216 -4.07 -8.47 0.89
CA LEU A 216 -3.61 -7.60 1.98
C LEU A 216 -4.64 -6.53 2.36
N GLU A 217 -5.40 -6.00 1.40
CA GLU A 217 -6.49 -5.06 1.66
C GLU A 217 -7.62 -5.72 2.44
N ALA A 218 -7.98 -6.95 2.09
CA ALA A 218 -8.93 -7.74 2.86
C ALA A 218 -8.44 -8.01 4.30
N THR A 219 -7.16 -8.39 4.42
CA THR A 219 -6.52 -8.60 5.73
C THR A 219 -6.48 -7.30 6.55
N GLU A 220 -6.08 -6.19 5.95
CA GLU A 220 -6.05 -4.88 6.64
C GLU A 220 -7.42 -4.51 7.16
N LYS A 221 -8.47 -4.70 6.36
CA LYS A 221 -9.85 -4.44 6.76
C LYS A 221 -10.26 -5.32 7.94
N GLU A 222 -9.97 -6.62 7.88
CA GLU A 222 -10.30 -7.55 8.96
C GLU A 222 -9.58 -7.19 10.27
N VAL A 223 -8.26 -6.91 10.18
CA VAL A 223 -7.46 -6.53 11.36
C VAL A 223 -7.95 -5.22 11.96
N LYS A 224 -8.32 -4.23 11.15
CA LYS A 224 -8.92 -2.99 11.62
C LYS A 224 -10.24 -3.23 12.36
N ASN A 225 -11.10 -4.08 11.81
CA ASN A 225 -12.37 -4.41 12.48
C ASN A 225 -12.13 -5.09 13.84
N ARG A 226 -11.17 -6.00 13.92
CA ARG A 226 -10.79 -6.64 15.20
C ARG A 226 -10.22 -5.62 16.18
N LEU A 227 -9.41 -4.68 15.70
CA LEU A 227 -8.84 -3.63 16.54
C LEU A 227 -9.93 -2.69 17.10
N VAL A 228 -10.95 -2.34 16.27
CA VAL A 228 -12.14 -1.60 16.71
C VAL A 228 -12.78 -2.32 17.90
N VAL A 229 -13.12 -3.61 17.74
CA VAL A 229 -13.76 -4.40 18.80
C VAL A 229 -12.88 -4.47 20.05
N SER A 230 -11.59 -4.79 19.91
CA SER A 230 -10.66 -4.91 21.03
C SER A 230 -10.48 -3.61 21.80
N MET A 231 -10.38 -2.46 21.10
CA MET A 231 -10.24 -1.15 21.74
C MET A 231 -11.54 -0.75 22.46
N LYS A 232 -12.70 -1.01 21.85
CA LYS A 232 -14.01 -0.75 22.43
C LYS A 232 -14.23 -1.55 23.70
N ASP A 233 -13.97 -2.86 23.69
CA ASP A 233 -14.12 -3.74 24.84
C ASP A 233 -13.14 -3.41 25.98
N SER A 234 -11.97 -2.85 25.63
CA SER A 234 -10.98 -2.40 26.60
C SER A 234 -11.18 -0.94 27.06
N ASN A 235 -12.24 -0.25 26.60
CA ASN A 235 -12.47 1.19 26.79
C ASN A 235 -11.26 2.06 26.41
N LEU A 236 -10.53 1.68 25.37
CA LEU A 236 -9.39 2.41 24.85
C LEU A 236 -9.82 3.32 23.70
N THR A 237 -9.61 4.62 23.85
CA THR A 237 -9.79 5.58 22.76
C THR A 237 -8.52 5.74 21.92
N GLU A 238 -7.37 5.49 22.53
CA GLU A 238 -6.06 5.60 21.88
C GLU A 238 -5.16 4.46 22.32
N TYR A 239 -4.27 4.01 21.44
CA TYR A 239 -3.28 3.00 21.73
C TYR A 239 -2.04 3.22 20.86
N SER A 240 -0.85 3.07 21.43
CA SER A 240 0.41 3.21 20.70
C SER A 240 1.21 1.92 20.75
N SER A 241 1.60 1.42 19.58
CA SER A 241 2.45 0.24 19.45
C SER A 241 3.26 0.30 18.15
N CYS A 242 4.46 -0.25 18.16
CA CYS A 242 5.34 -0.35 17.00
C CYS A 242 5.62 1.00 16.30
N GLY A 243 5.59 2.12 17.04
CA GLY A 243 5.81 3.47 16.52
C GLY A 243 4.61 4.07 15.79
N MET A 244 3.43 3.47 15.94
CA MET A 244 2.15 3.95 15.40
C MET A 244 1.18 4.21 16.55
N LYS A 245 0.42 5.29 16.45
CA LYS A 245 -0.73 5.59 17.30
C LYS A 245 -2.00 5.20 16.57
N PHE A 246 -2.87 4.47 17.24
CA PHE A 246 -4.19 4.05 16.79
C PHE A 246 -5.23 4.82 17.58
N VAL A 247 -6.20 5.39 16.90
CA VAL A 247 -7.30 6.15 17.49
C VAL A 247 -8.60 5.47 17.11
N TYR A 248 -9.39 5.07 18.10
CA TYR A 248 -10.74 4.59 17.88
C TYR A 248 -11.66 5.79 17.63
N VAL A 249 -12.30 5.80 16.48
CA VAL A 249 -13.31 6.78 16.09
C VAL A 249 -14.67 6.11 16.14
N PRO A 250 -15.58 6.55 17.03
CA PRO A 250 -16.94 6.03 17.06
C PRO A 250 -17.69 6.42 15.78
N GLU A 251 -18.79 5.75 15.53
CA GLU A 251 -19.67 6.10 14.40
C GLU A 251 -20.20 7.52 14.54
N PHE A 252 -20.31 8.23 13.43
CA PHE A 252 -20.85 9.58 13.37
C PHE A 252 -21.43 9.90 12.00
N ASP A 253 -22.29 10.90 11.98
CA ASP A 253 -22.85 11.44 10.74
C ASP A 253 -22.07 12.67 10.31
N LYS A 254 -21.71 12.74 9.03
CA LYS A 254 -21.10 13.91 8.41
C LYS A 254 -21.95 14.46 7.28
N GLN A 255 -21.91 15.76 7.10
CA GLN A 255 -22.51 16.43 5.95
C GLN A 255 -21.54 16.40 4.77
N ILE A 256 -22.03 16.00 3.61
CA ILE A 256 -21.30 16.01 2.34
C ILE A 256 -22.16 16.65 1.26
N VAL A 257 -21.53 17.26 0.27
CA VAL A 257 -22.27 17.84 -0.87
C VAL A 257 -23.01 16.75 -1.65
N ASP A 258 -24.30 16.95 -1.86
CA ASP A 258 -25.13 16.10 -2.70
C ASP A 258 -25.01 16.50 -4.17
N THR A 259 -24.08 15.85 -4.88
CA THR A 259 -23.88 16.09 -6.31
C THR A 259 -25.08 15.68 -7.17
N THR A 260 -25.97 14.81 -6.67
CA THR A 260 -27.21 14.46 -7.36
C THR A 260 -28.19 15.62 -7.28
N ALA A 261 -28.40 16.18 -6.09
CA ALA A 261 -29.25 17.36 -5.90
C ALA A 261 -28.76 18.55 -6.74
N LEU A 262 -27.45 18.78 -6.83
CA LEU A 262 -26.87 19.82 -7.71
C LEU A 262 -27.20 19.58 -9.21
N ARG A 263 -27.19 18.32 -9.66
CA ARG A 263 -27.57 17.98 -11.05
C ARG A 263 -29.05 18.18 -11.29
N ASP A 264 -29.89 17.76 -10.36
CA ASP A 264 -31.34 17.90 -10.45
C ASP A 264 -31.77 19.38 -10.46
N ALA A 265 -31.02 20.23 -9.73
CA ALA A 265 -31.19 21.68 -9.78
C ALA A 265 -30.60 22.34 -11.03
N GLY A 266 -29.90 21.60 -11.88
CA GLY A 266 -29.30 22.13 -13.13
C GLY A 266 -28.09 23.04 -12.92
N ILE A 267 -27.51 23.07 -11.71
CA ILE A 267 -26.38 23.97 -11.36
C ILE A 267 -25.05 23.21 -11.18
N TYR A 268 -25.03 21.89 -11.36
CA TYR A 268 -23.83 21.07 -11.15
C TYR A 268 -22.62 21.61 -11.95
N ASP A 269 -22.80 21.95 -13.23
CA ASP A 269 -21.67 22.39 -14.08
C ASP A 269 -21.11 23.74 -13.66
N THR A 270 -21.95 24.60 -13.04
CA THR A 270 -21.50 25.90 -12.49
C THR A 270 -20.67 25.74 -11.24
N TYR A 271 -20.95 24.70 -10.42
CA TYR A 271 -20.29 24.44 -9.15
C TYR A 271 -19.41 23.19 -9.20
N THR A 272 -18.71 23.00 -10.35
CA THR A 272 -17.71 21.94 -10.47
C THR A 272 -16.31 22.52 -10.63
N LYS A 273 -15.36 21.85 -10.00
CA LYS A 273 -13.93 22.08 -10.17
C LYS A 273 -13.30 20.93 -10.93
N ALA A 274 -12.69 21.23 -12.06
CA ALA A 274 -11.96 20.26 -12.84
C ALA A 274 -10.56 20.05 -12.25
N THR A 275 -10.21 18.80 -11.97
CA THR A 275 -8.87 18.40 -11.50
C THR A 275 -8.21 17.55 -12.57
N PRO A 276 -6.97 17.85 -13.00
CA PRO A 276 -6.27 17.04 -13.97
C PRO A 276 -6.01 15.63 -13.42
N VAL A 277 -6.20 14.62 -14.25
CA VAL A 277 -5.90 13.24 -13.96
C VAL A 277 -4.84 12.76 -14.93
N GLU A 278 -3.76 12.19 -14.41
CA GLU A 278 -2.68 11.66 -15.22
C GLU A 278 -3.11 10.41 -15.99
N ALA A 279 -2.35 10.12 -17.05
CA ALA A 279 -2.51 8.86 -17.79
C ALA A 279 -2.34 7.66 -16.88
N THR A 280 -3.11 6.60 -17.14
CA THR A 280 -3.05 5.38 -16.33
C THR A 280 -3.38 4.14 -17.15
N LEU A 281 -3.12 2.97 -16.56
CA LEU A 281 -3.50 1.69 -17.14
C LEU A 281 -4.63 1.05 -16.33
N ARG A 282 -5.58 0.49 -17.07
CA ARG A 282 -6.58 -0.43 -16.52
C ARG A 282 -6.20 -1.86 -16.92
N PHE A 283 -6.17 -2.74 -15.92
CA PHE A 283 -5.88 -4.15 -16.10
C PHE A 283 -7.14 -4.98 -15.88
N ASN A 284 -7.40 -5.89 -16.80
CA ASN A 284 -8.41 -6.94 -16.65
C ASN A 284 -7.70 -8.29 -16.86
N PHE A 285 -7.30 -8.92 -15.76
CA PHE A 285 -6.60 -10.20 -15.74
C PHE A 285 -7.60 -11.36 -15.87
N ASN A 286 -7.19 -12.39 -16.61
CA ASN A 286 -7.94 -13.64 -16.78
C ASN A 286 -7.78 -14.57 -15.56
#